data_7cc29c9e3c45f2a54c98ec72b24fb27d
#
_entry.id   7cc29c9e3c45f2a54c98ec72b24fb27d
#
_cell.length_a   1.000
_cell.length_b   1.000
_cell.length_c   1.000
_cell.angle_alpha   90.00
_cell.angle_beta   90.00
_cell.angle_gamma   90.00
#
_symmetry.space_group_name_H-M   'P 1'
#
loop_
_entity.id
_entity.type
_entity.pdbx_description
1 polymer ?
#
loop_
_entity_poly.entity_id
_entity_poly.type
_entity_poly.pdbx_seq_one_letter_code
_entity_poly.pdbx_strand_id
1 'polypeptide(L)'
;MLIEEATAKFKDTLKKEGIIRIITHLDTDGMSSAAILIKALRDMDQQFSVRVVKQLEDRLVEQLFNEVKKQKCKAVFFLDLGSNKIEKILSLANFCQVIILDHHDIEKREFLDYLKDNPNILFVNPELEKSDDCKVSASSIVYNFVKTLGSEKKELSQLAILGMIGDMVDKNISKLNKNILEDAKASGMLIKKGLIVFSATRPINKSLELNSSIYIPSVSGSQNGAIAFLRELDIQFRTATGYRTLLDLSEDETSRLLTAVALARMENAKSQDIIGNIYLIKFNGYLMDARELSTMINACGRLGYFSLALSFLLGSKKAKEKIEHVYSKYRHLLFEALNYVNINEKIQGRNYVVINAKDRIKDTIIGTVTSILASSSLYPPGKILIGMAYRKDKKIKISARLSGNREDENDINLSQLLVKMLQNFECYDVGGHPGAAGCLINLKDENAFIEKFQKTMEIEEIKITV
;
A
#
# COMPACT_ATOMS: atom_id res chain seq x y z
N MET A 1 7.20 9.82 20.60
CA MET A 1 6.20 9.90 21.71
C MET A 1 5.52 8.57 21.82
N LEU A 2 5.40 8.02 23.00
CA LEU A 2 4.68 6.76 23.24
C LEU A 2 3.17 6.94 22.99
N ILE A 3 2.51 5.88 22.58
CA ILE A 3 1.06 5.88 22.30
C ILE A 3 0.26 6.29 23.54
N GLU A 4 0.66 5.81 24.72
CA GLU A 4 0.02 6.10 25.99
C GLU A 4 0.08 7.61 26.33
N GLU A 5 1.22 8.23 26.10
CA GLU A 5 1.40 9.67 26.31
C GLU A 5 0.56 10.49 25.32
N ALA A 6 0.58 10.09 24.04
CA ALA A 6 -0.22 10.76 23.01
C ALA A 6 -1.72 10.66 23.31
N THR A 7 -2.20 9.48 23.73
CA THR A 7 -3.61 9.29 24.09
C THR A 7 -4.03 10.05 25.32
N ALA A 8 -3.17 10.13 26.36
CA ALA A 8 -3.43 10.91 27.56
C ALA A 8 -3.66 12.40 27.22
N LYS A 9 -2.77 12.98 26.42
CA LYS A 9 -2.90 14.38 25.96
C LYS A 9 -4.12 14.59 25.07
N PHE A 10 -4.46 13.63 24.22
CA PHE A 10 -5.65 13.74 23.34
C PHE A 10 -6.96 13.66 24.11
N LYS A 11 -7.05 12.90 25.21
CA LYS A 11 -8.23 12.82 26.08
C LYS A 11 -8.70 14.20 26.54
N ASP A 12 -7.80 15.12 26.82
CA ASP A 12 -8.18 16.50 27.20
C ASP A 12 -8.73 17.31 26.01
N THR A 13 -8.25 17.03 24.82
CA THR A 13 -8.78 17.67 23.60
C THR A 13 -10.18 17.14 23.24
N LEU A 14 -10.51 15.89 23.55
CA LEU A 14 -11.87 15.37 23.36
C LEU A 14 -12.93 16.16 24.15
N LYS A 15 -12.60 16.71 25.30
CA LYS A 15 -13.49 17.52 26.15
C LYS A 15 -13.78 18.91 25.57
N LYS A 16 -12.93 19.39 24.64
CA LYS A 16 -13.09 20.70 24.01
C LYS A 16 -14.19 20.66 22.94
N GLU A 17 -14.84 21.79 22.73
CA GLU A 17 -15.76 21.95 21.59
C GLU A 17 -14.99 22.13 20.28
N GLY A 18 -15.54 21.64 19.19
CA GLY A 18 -14.98 21.80 17.85
C GLY A 18 -14.94 20.50 17.07
N ILE A 19 -14.56 20.62 15.82
CA ILE A 19 -14.51 19.51 14.85
C ILE A 19 -13.13 18.86 14.86
N ILE A 20 -13.07 17.54 14.72
CA ILE A 20 -11.85 16.79 14.47
C ILE A 20 -11.72 16.60 12.96
N ARG A 21 -10.58 17.02 12.39
CA ARG A 21 -10.27 16.75 10.98
C ARG A 21 -9.36 15.55 10.86
N ILE A 22 -9.68 14.68 9.90
CA ILE A 22 -8.90 13.47 9.59
C ILE A 22 -8.39 13.63 8.18
N ILE A 23 -7.06 13.63 8.03
CA ILE A 23 -6.38 13.60 6.75
C ILE A 23 -5.70 12.23 6.65
N THR A 24 -6.00 11.47 5.62
CA THR A 24 -5.51 10.10 5.50
C THR A 24 -5.03 9.79 4.09
N HIS A 25 -4.08 8.86 3.98
CA HIS A 25 -3.61 8.36 2.70
C HIS A 25 -4.68 7.54 1.96
N LEU A 26 -4.52 7.44 0.64
CA LEU A 26 -5.55 6.83 -0.23
C LEU A 26 -5.49 5.30 -0.33
N ASP A 27 -4.45 4.68 0.19
CA ASP A 27 -4.27 3.23 0.12
C ASP A 27 -4.98 2.46 1.24
N THR A 28 -4.75 1.17 1.31
CA THR A 28 -5.44 0.31 2.28
C THR A 28 -5.06 0.64 3.71
N ASP A 29 -3.79 0.99 3.99
CA ASP A 29 -3.37 1.29 5.36
C ASP A 29 -3.97 2.61 5.84
N GLY A 30 -3.87 3.68 5.05
CA GLY A 30 -4.49 4.95 5.36
C GLY A 30 -6.02 4.87 5.49
N MET A 31 -6.70 4.14 4.59
CA MET A 31 -8.16 3.96 4.64
C MET A 31 -8.60 3.14 5.85
N SER A 32 -7.86 2.09 6.21
CA SER A 32 -8.12 1.28 7.41
C SER A 32 -7.90 2.10 8.67
N SER A 33 -6.84 2.88 8.72
CA SER A 33 -6.54 3.83 9.80
C SER A 33 -7.69 4.81 10.02
N ALA A 34 -8.17 5.43 8.94
CA ALA A 34 -9.32 6.33 9.01
C ALA A 34 -10.59 5.61 9.48
N ALA A 35 -10.87 4.41 8.99
CA ALA A 35 -12.06 3.66 9.40
C ALA A 35 -12.03 3.27 10.89
N ILE A 36 -10.86 2.88 11.41
CA ILE A 36 -10.68 2.59 12.85
C ILE A 36 -10.96 3.85 13.69
N LEU A 37 -10.32 4.97 13.34
CA LEU A 37 -10.48 6.22 14.08
C LEU A 37 -11.92 6.74 14.01
N ILE A 38 -12.57 6.72 12.83
CA ILE A 38 -13.96 7.15 12.64
C ILE A 38 -14.91 6.34 13.51
N LYS A 39 -14.76 5.01 13.58
CA LYS A 39 -15.62 4.17 14.41
C LYS A 39 -15.46 4.53 15.89
N ALA A 40 -14.22 4.76 16.35
CA ALA A 40 -13.97 5.19 17.73
C ALA A 40 -14.54 6.59 18.03
N LEU A 41 -14.35 7.57 17.14
CA LEU A 41 -14.88 8.91 17.31
C LEU A 41 -16.42 8.95 17.32
N ARG A 42 -17.08 8.11 16.54
CA ARG A 42 -18.54 7.93 16.58
C ARG A 42 -19.02 7.41 17.91
N ASP A 43 -18.31 6.42 18.48
CA ASP A 43 -18.65 5.87 19.80
C ASP A 43 -18.46 6.90 20.93
N MET A 44 -17.55 7.85 20.72
CA MET A 44 -17.30 8.97 21.65
C MET A 44 -18.15 10.20 21.34
N ASP A 45 -19.13 10.11 20.44
CA ASP A 45 -20.02 11.20 19.99
C ASP A 45 -19.24 12.46 19.54
N GLN A 46 -18.13 12.27 18.82
CA GLN A 46 -17.30 13.38 18.34
C GLN A 46 -17.65 13.78 16.91
N GLN A 47 -17.70 15.08 16.65
CA GLN A 47 -17.87 15.60 15.30
C GLN A 47 -16.54 15.55 14.55
N PHE A 48 -16.56 15.02 13.32
CA PHE A 48 -15.37 14.92 12.50
C PHE A 48 -15.66 15.13 11.01
N SER A 49 -14.60 15.45 10.28
CA SER A 49 -14.58 15.43 8.81
C SER A 49 -13.38 14.66 8.31
N VAL A 50 -13.48 14.05 7.13
CA VAL A 50 -12.44 13.21 6.54
C VAL A 50 -12.06 13.72 5.16
N ARG A 51 -10.76 13.82 4.90
CA ARG A 51 -10.20 14.08 3.58
C ARG A 51 -9.18 13.00 3.25
N VAL A 52 -9.39 12.31 2.16
CA VAL A 52 -8.44 11.33 1.63
C VAL A 52 -7.56 12.02 0.60
N VAL A 53 -6.25 11.83 0.73
CA VAL A 53 -5.25 12.48 -0.12
C VAL A 53 -4.25 11.49 -0.67
N LYS A 54 -3.62 11.83 -1.79
CA LYS A 54 -2.56 11.04 -2.40
C LYS A 54 -1.20 11.37 -1.77
N GLN A 55 -0.99 12.63 -1.45
CA GLN A 55 0.23 13.17 -0.83
C GLN A 55 -0.11 14.51 -0.17
N LEU A 56 0.72 14.95 0.79
CA LEU A 56 0.63 16.29 1.38
C LEU A 56 1.32 17.33 0.49
N GLU A 57 0.61 17.77 -0.55
CA GLU A 57 1.07 18.87 -1.41
C GLU A 57 0.95 20.22 -0.67
N ASP A 58 1.83 21.19 -0.98
CA ASP A 58 1.87 22.52 -0.32
C ASP A 58 0.51 23.23 -0.38
N ARG A 59 -0.12 23.21 -1.56
CA ARG A 59 -1.45 23.78 -1.75
C ARG A 59 -2.52 23.19 -0.83
N LEU A 60 -2.41 21.88 -0.56
CA LEU A 60 -3.33 21.21 0.37
C LEU A 60 -3.09 21.68 1.79
N VAL A 61 -1.83 21.80 2.21
CA VAL A 61 -1.49 22.29 3.56
C VAL A 61 -1.98 23.73 3.76
N GLU A 62 -1.82 24.61 2.76
CA GLU A 62 -2.36 25.96 2.79
C GLU A 62 -3.90 25.98 2.89
N GLN A 63 -4.58 25.12 2.15
CA GLN A 63 -6.03 24.96 2.26
C GLN A 63 -6.44 24.51 3.66
N LEU A 64 -5.77 23.50 4.21
CA LEU A 64 -6.03 23.00 5.57
C LEU A 64 -5.81 24.10 6.62
N PHE A 65 -4.74 24.87 6.49
CA PHE A 65 -4.45 25.99 7.36
C PHE A 65 -5.61 27.00 7.36
N ASN A 66 -6.08 27.39 6.19
CA ASN A 66 -7.20 28.32 6.05
C ASN A 66 -8.53 27.74 6.61
N GLU A 67 -8.75 26.45 6.43
CA GLU A 67 -9.95 25.77 6.94
C GLU A 67 -9.91 25.65 8.48
N VAL A 68 -8.78 25.27 9.05
CA VAL A 68 -8.59 25.16 10.51
C VAL A 68 -8.75 26.53 11.18
N LYS A 69 -8.22 27.59 10.57
CA LYS A 69 -8.35 28.96 11.07
C LYS A 69 -9.80 29.49 11.04
N LYS A 70 -10.57 29.12 9.99
CA LYS A 70 -11.95 29.60 9.81
C LYS A 70 -12.96 28.81 10.60
N GLN A 71 -12.74 27.55 10.84
CA GLN A 71 -13.65 26.66 11.54
C GLN A 71 -13.09 26.34 12.93
N LYS A 72 -13.97 26.17 13.90
CA LYS A 72 -13.58 25.77 15.29
C LYS A 72 -13.04 24.33 15.26
N CYS A 73 -11.80 24.16 14.81
CA CYS A 73 -11.11 22.88 14.76
C CYS A 73 -10.39 22.65 16.07
N LYS A 74 -10.64 21.53 16.76
CA LYS A 74 -9.95 21.18 18.00
C LYS A 74 -8.74 20.26 17.79
N ALA A 75 -8.79 19.46 16.72
CA ALA A 75 -7.69 18.56 16.38
C ALA A 75 -7.65 18.25 14.87
N VAL A 76 -6.44 18.02 14.36
CA VAL A 76 -6.20 17.50 13.01
C VAL A 76 -5.37 16.22 13.15
N PHE A 77 -5.89 15.10 12.62
CA PHE A 77 -5.17 13.86 12.48
C PHE A 77 -4.56 13.73 11.09
N PHE A 78 -3.31 13.32 11.04
CA PHE A 78 -2.62 12.84 9.86
C PHE A 78 -2.37 11.35 10.03
N LEU A 79 -2.99 10.51 9.19
CA LEU A 79 -2.95 9.06 9.27
C LEU A 79 -2.24 8.49 8.05
N ASP A 80 -1.18 7.70 8.29
CA ASP A 80 -0.38 7.09 7.23
C ASP A 80 0.27 8.14 6.30
N LEU A 81 0.59 9.29 6.86
CA LEU A 81 1.30 10.40 6.21
C LEU A 81 1.66 11.48 7.23
N GLY A 82 2.64 12.31 6.89
CA GLY A 82 3.03 13.45 7.71
C GLY A 82 4.49 13.43 8.12
N SER A 83 5.11 12.28 8.29
CA SER A 83 6.52 12.14 8.70
C SER A 83 7.50 12.85 7.76
N ASN A 84 7.25 12.81 6.45
CA ASN A 84 8.12 13.42 5.43
C ASN A 84 7.85 14.91 5.19
N LYS A 85 6.80 15.48 5.81
CA LYS A 85 6.35 16.88 5.61
C LYS A 85 6.05 17.58 6.92
N ILE A 86 6.74 17.19 8.00
CA ILE A 86 6.53 17.72 9.34
C ILE A 86 6.58 19.24 9.35
N GLU A 87 7.60 19.85 8.71
CA GLU A 87 7.80 21.29 8.67
C GLU A 87 6.60 22.07 8.12
N LYS A 88 5.82 21.46 7.23
CA LYS A 88 4.67 22.11 6.59
C LYS A 88 3.43 22.11 7.48
N ILE A 89 3.28 21.11 8.35
CA ILE A 89 2.10 20.95 9.19
C ILE A 89 2.28 21.54 10.59
N LEU A 90 3.50 21.86 11.01
CA LEU A 90 3.82 22.43 12.34
C LEU A 90 3.02 23.71 12.65
N SER A 91 2.80 24.56 11.66
CA SER A 91 2.07 25.81 11.82
C SER A 91 0.61 25.63 12.21
N LEU A 92 0.01 24.47 11.95
CA LEU A 92 -1.36 24.12 12.37
C LEU A 92 -1.46 24.01 13.90
N ALA A 93 -0.37 23.69 14.59
CA ALA A 93 -0.33 23.57 16.06
C ALA A 93 -0.60 24.89 16.80
N ASN A 94 -0.51 26.03 16.11
CA ASN A 94 -0.89 27.32 16.66
C ASN A 94 -2.42 27.49 16.80
N PHE A 95 -3.22 26.63 16.17
CA PHE A 95 -4.68 26.77 16.12
C PHE A 95 -5.42 25.56 16.70
N CYS A 96 -4.84 24.37 16.66
CA CYS A 96 -5.47 23.15 17.15
C CYS A 96 -4.41 22.12 17.52
N GLN A 97 -4.81 21.01 18.14
CA GLN A 97 -3.92 19.89 18.36
C GLN A 97 -3.66 19.16 17.03
N VAL A 98 -2.39 18.90 16.73
CA VAL A 98 -1.95 18.15 15.54
C VAL A 98 -1.50 16.76 16.00
N ILE A 99 -2.11 15.72 15.44
CA ILE A 99 -1.82 14.32 15.74
C ILE A 99 -1.34 13.63 14.48
N ILE A 100 -0.11 13.13 14.50
CA ILE A 100 0.50 12.40 13.41
C ILE A 100 0.69 10.95 13.85
N LEU A 101 -0.02 10.01 13.20
CA LEU A 101 0.10 8.58 13.42
C LEU A 101 0.59 7.97 12.10
N ASP A 102 1.90 7.78 11.98
CA ASP A 102 2.58 7.46 10.74
C ASP A 102 3.74 6.50 11.00
N HIS A 103 4.21 5.80 9.98
CA HIS A 103 5.29 4.82 10.06
C HIS A 103 6.38 5.03 9.00
N HIS A 104 6.23 6.05 8.15
CA HIS A 104 7.19 6.38 7.12
C HIS A 104 8.49 6.95 7.70
N ASP A 105 9.58 6.84 6.93
CA ASP A 105 10.90 7.37 7.28
C ASP A 105 10.84 8.87 7.59
N ILE A 106 11.61 9.31 8.58
CA ILE A 106 11.70 10.70 8.98
C ILE A 106 12.90 11.33 8.27
N GLU A 107 12.66 12.03 7.16
CA GLU A 107 13.73 12.65 6.37
C GLU A 107 14.44 13.79 7.09
N LYS A 108 13.69 14.63 7.83
CA LYS A 108 14.19 15.84 8.50
C LYS A 108 14.13 15.70 10.02
N ARG A 109 15.15 15.05 10.58
CA ARG A 109 15.24 14.80 12.03
C ARG A 109 15.49 16.08 12.86
N GLU A 110 15.93 17.16 12.25
CA GLU A 110 16.12 18.46 12.88
C GLU A 110 14.87 19.05 13.53
N PHE A 111 13.68 18.69 13.01
CA PHE A 111 12.41 19.12 13.59
C PHE A 111 11.96 18.32 14.82
N LEU A 112 12.63 17.20 15.15
CA LEU A 112 12.22 16.35 16.26
C LEU A 112 12.31 17.04 17.61
N ASP A 113 13.28 17.93 17.81
CA ASP A 113 13.41 18.68 19.06
C ASP A 113 12.27 19.70 19.20
N TYR A 114 11.90 20.38 18.13
CA TYR A 114 10.73 21.27 18.12
C TYR A 114 9.42 20.52 18.47
N LEU A 115 9.29 19.25 18.05
CA LEU A 115 8.11 18.43 18.34
C LEU A 115 8.01 18.09 19.84
N LYS A 116 9.14 17.89 20.53
CA LYS A 116 9.16 17.57 21.96
C LYS A 116 8.66 18.72 22.81
N ASP A 117 9.00 19.96 22.42
CA ASP A 117 8.70 21.17 23.19
C ASP A 117 7.29 21.72 22.91
N ASN A 118 6.59 21.24 21.88
CA ASN A 118 5.27 21.73 21.52
C ASN A 118 4.15 20.79 22.02
N PRO A 119 3.40 21.17 23.07
CA PRO A 119 2.36 20.32 23.66
C PRO A 119 1.17 20.06 22.72
N ASN A 120 1.00 20.90 21.70
CA ASN A 120 -0.07 20.74 20.70
C ASN A 120 0.27 19.76 19.58
N ILE A 121 1.48 19.17 19.57
CA ILE A 121 1.88 18.20 18.57
C ILE A 121 2.05 16.83 19.21
N LEU A 122 1.28 15.87 18.73
CA LEU A 122 1.38 14.47 19.12
C LEU A 122 1.90 13.68 17.91
N PHE A 123 3.17 13.28 17.95
CA PHE A 123 3.82 12.55 16.88
C PHE A 123 4.18 11.14 17.34
N VAL A 124 3.49 10.15 16.79
CA VAL A 124 3.73 8.73 17.02
C VAL A 124 4.25 8.11 15.74
N ASN A 125 5.51 7.71 15.76
CA ASN A 125 6.17 7.02 14.67
C ASN A 125 7.20 6.04 15.26
N PRO A 126 7.19 4.74 14.89
CA PRO A 126 8.11 3.73 15.39
C PRO A 126 9.59 4.05 15.13
N GLU A 127 9.90 4.78 14.08
CA GLU A 127 11.25 5.26 13.75
C GLU A 127 11.93 6.09 14.88
N LEU A 128 11.13 6.64 15.79
CA LEU A 128 11.63 7.39 16.94
C LEU A 128 12.27 6.51 18.01
N GLU A 129 11.89 5.24 18.07
CA GLU A 129 12.29 4.33 19.16
C GLU A 129 13.52 3.48 18.81
N LYS A 130 14.05 3.55 17.57
CA LYS A 130 15.20 2.78 17.07
C LYS A 130 15.16 1.29 17.47
N SER A 131 13.98 0.70 17.57
CA SER A 131 13.86 -0.73 17.83
C SER A 131 13.99 -1.50 16.52
N ASP A 132 14.69 -2.64 16.53
CA ASP A 132 14.79 -3.54 15.37
C ASP A 132 13.42 -4.07 14.90
N ASP A 133 12.36 -3.77 15.63
CA ASP A 133 10.97 -4.21 15.43
C ASP A 133 10.13 -3.14 14.69
N CYS A 134 10.74 -2.36 13.82
CA CYS A 134 10.13 -1.17 13.18
C CYS A 134 9.06 -1.45 12.12
N LYS A 135 8.78 -2.70 11.76
CA LYS A 135 7.77 -3.00 10.70
C LYS A 135 6.35 -3.00 11.27
N VAL A 136 5.80 -1.81 11.38
CA VAL A 136 4.43 -1.54 11.87
C VAL A 136 3.72 -0.68 10.84
N SER A 137 2.46 -0.95 10.55
CA SER A 137 1.62 -0.10 9.69
C SER A 137 0.97 1.03 10.47
N ALA A 138 0.54 2.09 9.79
CA ALA A 138 -0.19 3.19 10.43
C ALA A 138 -1.50 2.71 11.06
N SER A 139 -2.21 1.77 10.44
CA SER A 139 -3.43 1.17 11.00
C SER A 139 -3.18 0.40 12.31
N SER A 140 -2.00 -0.21 12.45
CA SER A 140 -1.58 -0.83 13.72
C SER A 140 -1.39 0.21 14.82
N ILE A 141 -0.76 1.34 14.49
CA ILE A 141 -0.57 2.47 15.41
C ILE A 141 -1.93 3.05 15.82
N VAL A 142 -2.81 3.31 14.84
CA VAL A 142 -4.14 3.87 15.08
C VAL A 142 -5.01 2.93 15.91
N TYR A 143 -4.96 1.62 15.67
CA TYR A 143 -5.68 0.64 16.48
C TYR A 143 -5.25 0.69 17.95
N ASN A 144 -3.95 0.68 18.21
CA ASN A 144 -3.43 0.76 19.58
C ASN A 144 -3.73 2.11 20.23
N PHE A 145 -3.64 3.22 19.48
CA PHE A 145 -4.07 4.53 19.95
C PHE A 145 -5.53 4.53 20.39
N VAL A 146 -6.43 4.01 19.57
CA VAL A 146 -7.87 3.90 19.85
C VAL A 146 -8.15 2.96 21.03
N LYS A 147 -7.45 1.83 21.12
CA LYS A 147 -7.55 0.87 22.24
C LYS A 147 -7.12 1.54 23.55
N THR A 148 -6.03 2.30 23.56
CA THR A 148 -5.53 3.04 24.73
C THR A 148 -6.44 4.20 25.11
N LEU A 149 -7.21 4.76 24.17
CA LEU A 149 -8.28 5.72 24.48
C LEU A 149 -9.44 5.12 25.24
N GLY A 150 -9.57 3.79 25.26
CA GLY A 150 -10.62 3.05 25.99
C GLY A 150 -11.62 2.37 25.09
N SER A 151 -11.37 2.23 23.80
CA SER A 151 -12.23 1.42 22.93
C SER A 151 -11.98 -0.07 23.18
N GLU A 152 -13.02 -0.77 23.59
CA GLU A 152 -12.98 -2.23 23.82
C GLU A 152 -13.32 -3.07 22.58
N LYS A 153 -13.51 -2.40 21.42
CA LYS A 153 -13.96 -3.03 20.17
C LYS A 153 -12.83 -3.81 19.50
N LYS A 154 -12.64 -5.05 19.89
CA LYS A 154 -11.63 -5.96 19.32
C LYS A 154 -11.82 -6.19 17.82
N GLU A 155 -13.04 -6.06 17.29
CA GLU A 155 -13.30 -6.19 15.86
C GLU A 155 -12.56 -5.12 15.00
N LEU A 156 -12.17 -3.98 15.57
CA LEU A 156 -11.36 -2.97 14.88
C LEU A 156 -9.96 -3.48 14.53
N SER A 157 -9.45 -4.48 15.28
CA SER A 157 -8.17 -5.14 14.97
C SER A 157 -8.16 -5.78 13.59
N GLN A 158 -9.29 -6.25 13.07
CA GLN A 158 -9.37 -6.83 11.74
C GLN A 158 -9.13 -5.77 10.64
N LEU A 159 -9.49 -4.50 10.88
CA LEU A 159 -9.12 -3.39 9.99
C LEU A 159 -7.63 -3.07 10.09
N ALA A 160 -7.02 -3.19 11.27
CA ALA A 160 -5.57 -3.04 11.42
C ALA A 160 -4.81 -4.13 10.66
N ILE A 161 -5.27 -5.40 10.74
CA ILE A 161 -4.71 -6.50 9.93
C ILE A 161 -4.84 -6.21 8.43
N LEU A 162 -5.96 -5.63 8.01
CA LEU A 162 -6.16 -5.26 6.60
C LEU A 162 -5.12 -4.22 6.13
N GLY A 163 -4.84 -3.19 6.94
CA GLY A 163 -3.80 -2.21 6.65
C GLY A 163 -2.39 -2.83 6.64
N MET A 164 -2.06 -3.67 7.64
CA MET A 164 -0.79 -4.43 7.67
C MET A 164 -0.54 -5.22 6.38
N ILE A 165 -1.58 -5.84 5.83
CA ILE A 165 -1.49 -6.57 4.56
C ILE A 165 -1.34 -5.61 3.39
N GLY A 166 -1.97 -4.43 3.45
CA GLY A 166 -1.80 -3.37 2.47
C GLY A 166 -0.34 -2.97 2.29
N ASP A 167 0.39 -2.86 3.39
CA ASP A 167 1.81 -2.47 3.45
C ASP A 167 2.78 -3.65 3.46
N MET A 168 2.27 -4.87 3.29
CA MET A 168 3.07 -6.10 3.27
C MET A 168 3.95 -6.31 4.52
N VAL A 169 3.54 -5.80 5.68
CA VAL A 169 4.23 -5.99 6.98
C VAL A 169 3.80 -7.27 7.70
N ASP A 170 2.97 -8.08 7.09
CA ASP A 170 2.48 -9.36 7.63
C ASP A 170 3.53 -10.50 7.58
N LYS A 171 4.64 -10.32 6.90
CA LYS A 171 5.74 -11.30 6.82
C LYS A 171 6.61 -11.31 8.09
N ASN A 172 6.89 -10.13 8.67
CA ASN A 172 7.71 -9.95 9.87
C ASN A 172 6.87 -9.27 10.95
N ILE A 173 6.26 -10.08 11.82
CA ILE A 173 5.27 -9.59 12.78
C ILE A 173 5.96 -9.04 14.02
N SER A 174 5.88 -7.74 14.25
CA SER A 174 6.36 -7.04 15.44
C SER A 174 5.59 -7.46 16.71
N LYS A 175 6.11 -7.13 17.89
CA LYS A 175 5.42 -7.38 19.16
C LYS A 175 4.05 -6.68 19.20
N LEU A 176 3.96 -5.45 18.70
CA LEU A 176 2.71 -4.69 18.59
C LEU A 176 1.69 -5.45 17.71
N ASN A 177 2.16 -5.92 16.56
CA ASN A 177 1.30 -6.64 15.61
C ASN A 177 0.84 -8.01 16.14
N LYS A 178 1.62 -8.69 17.02
CA LYS A 178 1.19 -9.92 17.69
C LYS A 178 -0.06 -9.72 18.54
N ASN A 179 -0.09 -8.65 19.34
CA ASN A 179 -1.26 -8.31 20.18
C ASN A 179 -2.49 -8.01 19.31
N ILE A 180 -2.30 -7.33 18.17
CA ILE A 180 -3.39 -7.04 17.22
C ILE A 180 -3.94 -8.35 16.62
N LEU A 181 -3.04 -9.30 16.26
CA LEU A 181 -3.44 -10.62 15.76
C LEU A 181 -4.25 -11.41 16.79
N GLU A 182 -3.89 -11.35 18.07
CA GLU A 182 -4.65 -12.01 19.15
C GLU A 182 -6.06 -11.41 19.29
N ASP A 183 -6.18 -10.08 19.31
CA ASP A 183 -7.48 -9.40 19.33
C ASP A 183 -8.31 -9.74 18.08
N ALA A 184 -7.69 -9.80 16.91
CA ALA A 184 -8.37 -10.14 15.66
C ALA A 184 -8.88 -11.59 15.65
N LYS A 185 -8.09 -12.55 16.15
CA LYS A 185 -8.53 -13.93 16.34
C LYS A 185 -9.70 -14.00 17.32
N ALA A 186 -9.61 -13.30 18.45
CA ALA A 186 -10.68 -13.25 19.45
C ALA A 186 -11.97 -12.63 18.88
N SER A 187 -11.88 -11.78 17.86
CA SER A 187 -13.02 -11.19 17.14
C SER A 187 -13.50 -12.02 15.94
N GLY A 188 -12.97 -13.22 15.74
CA GLY A 188 -13.43 -14.20 14.75
C GLY A 188 -12.64 -14.24 13.44
N MET A 189 -11.44 -13.62 13.38
CA MET A 189 -10.50 -13.82 12.28
C MET A 189 -9.94 -15.25 12.29
N LEU A 190 -9.76 -15.83 11.10
CA LEU A 190 -9.10 -17.12 10.92
C LEU A 190 -7.77 -16.92 10.19
N ILE A 191 -6.78 -17.72 10.57
CA ILE A 191 -5.48 -17.78 9.87
C ILE A 191 -5.29 -19.22 9.41
N LYS A 192 -5.03 -19.39 8.10
CA LYS A 192 -4.64 -20.67 7.49
C LYS A 192 -3.27 -20.50 6.82
N LYS A 193 -2.44 -21.56 6.84
CA LYS A 193 -1.25 -21.61 6.00
C LYS A 193 -1.61 -22.15 4.63
N GLY A 194 -1.04 -21.56 3.58
CA GLY A 194 -1.30 -22.03 2.22
C GLY A 194 -0.61 -21.17 1.18
N LEU A 195 -0.99 -21.35 -0.07
CA LEU A 195 -0.52 -20.58 -1.21
C LEU A 195 -0.98 -19.13 -1.09
N ILE A 196 -0.03 -18.19 -1.08
CA ILE A 196 -0.31 -16.75 -1.05
C ILE A 196 -0.71 -16.30 -2.46
N VAL A 197 -1.98 -16.39 -2.78
CA VAL A 197 -2.56 -15.89 -4.03
C VAL A 197 -3.46 -14.69 -3.78
N PHE A 198 -3.99 -14.16 -4.86
CA PHE A 198 -4.92 -13.04 -4.86
C PHE A 198 -6.08 -13.19 -3.88
N SER A 199 -6.74 -14.36 -3.82
CA SER A 199 -7.83 -14.65 -2.90
C SER A 199 -7.97 -16.14 -2.64
N ALA A 200 -8.06 -16.51 -1.38
CA ALA A 200 -8.34 -17.89 -1.00
C ALA A 200 -9.85 -18.21 -0.94
N THR A 201 -10.71 -17.20 -1.02
CA THR A 201 -12.19 -17.33 -0.91
C THR A 201 -12.91 -17.29 -2.26
N ARG A 202 -12.21 -17.10 -3.36
CA ARG A 202 -12.74 -17.15 -4.73
C ARG A 202 -12.59 -18.57 -5.31
N PRO A 203 -13.32 -18.90 -6.40
CA PRO A 203 -13.07 -20.14 -7.14
C PRO A 203 -11.59 -20.30 -7.47
N ILE A 204 -11.02 -21.47 -7.19
CA ILE A 204 -9.58 -21.72 -7.26
C ILE A 204 -8.98 -21.40 -8.65
N ASN A 205 -9.69 -21.72 -9.73
CA ASN A 205 -9.28 -21.34 -11.09
C ASN A 205 -9.20 -19.84 -11.26
N LYS A 206 -10.11 -19.07 -10.64
CA LYS A 206 -10.09 -17.61 -10.66
C LYS A 206 -8.97 -17.05 -9.76
N SER A 207 -8.71 -17.66 -8.63
CA SER A 207 -7.63 -17.25 -7.74
C SER A 207 -6.25 -17.39 -8.41
N LEU A 208 -6.05 -18.43 -9.20
CA LEU A 208 -4.82 -18.64 -9.97
C LEU A 208 -4.73 -17.71 -11.20
N GLU A 209 -5.81 -17.61 -11.99
CA GLU A 209 -5.90 -16.74 -13.17
C GLU A 209 -5.60 -15.28 -12.80
N LEU A 210 -6.20 -14.80 -11.70
CA LEU A 210 -6.23 -13.39 -11.34
C LEU A 210 -5.08 -12.97 -10.44
N ASN A 211 -4.18 -13.88 -10.12
CA ASN A 211 -3.08 -13.63 -9.23
C ASN A 211 -2.05 -12.69 -9.88
N SER A 212 -1.87 -11.52 -9.28
CA SER A 212 -0.86 -10.54 -9.66
C SER A 212 0.38 -10.56 -8.76
N SER A 213 0.30 -11.23 -7.60
CA SER A 213 1.39 -11.29 -6.62
C SER A 213 2.42 -12.37 -6.97
N ILE A 214 1.95 -13.44 -7.61
CA ILE A 214 2.77 -14.59 -8.03
C ILE A 214 2.47 -14.83 -9.50
N TYR A 215 3.41 -14.54 -10.36
CA TYR A 215 3.27 -14.88 -11.78
C TYR A 215 3.55 -16.38 -11.99
N ILE A 216 2.58 -17.10 -12.52
CA ILE A 216 2.69 -18.51 -12.90
C ILE A 216 2.61 -18.56 -14.42
N PRO A 217 3.68 -18.97 -15.13
CA PRO A 217 3.69 -19.05 -16.59
C PRO A 217 2.49 -19.86 -17.13
N SER A 218 1.88 -19.40 -18.20
CA SER A 218 0.68 -19.98 -18.86
C SER A 218 -0.59 -20.02 -18.02
N VAL A 219 -0.55 -19.67 -16.73
CA VAL A 219 -1.68 -19.70 -15.77
C VAL A 219 -2.17 -18.29 -15.46
N SER A 220 -1.25 -17.41 -15.05
CA SER A 220 -1.59 -16.03 -14.68
C SER A 220 -2.11 -15.26 -15.90
N GLY A 221 -3.32 -14.72 -15.77
CA GLY A 221 -4.04 -14.01 -16.85
C GLY A 221 -4.76 -14.92 -17.84
N SER A 222 -4.72 -16.26 -17.69
CA SER A 222 -5.35 -17.21 -18.58
C SER A 222 -6.34 -18.13 -17.85
N GLN A 223 -7.62 -17.97 -18.14
CA GLN A 223 -8.65 -18.86 -17.57
C GLN A 223 -8.45 -20.31 -18.01
N ASN A 224 -8.15 -20.53 -19.30
CA ASN A 224 -7.92 -21.87 -19.84
C ASN A 224 -6.63 -22.48 -19.27
N GLY A 225 -5.57 -21.67 -19.12
CA GLY A 225 -4.33 -22.08 -18.50
C GLY A 225 -4.51 -22.50 -17.03
N ALA A 226 -5.27 -21.72 -16.25
CA ALA A 226 -5.55 -22.05 -14.87
C ALA A 226 -6.37 -23.36 -14.75
N ILE A 227 -7.33 -23.60 -15.65
CA ILE A 227 -8.12 -24.84 -15.66
C ILE A 227 -7.23 -26.04 -16.08
N ALA A 228 -6.40 -25.88 -17.12
CA ALA A 228 -5.48 -26.92 -17.57
C ALA A 228 -4.51 -27.32 -16.45
N PHE A 229 -3.90 -26.34 -15.81
CA PHE A 229 -2.97 -26.54 -14.70
C PHE A 229 -3.61 -27.31 -13.52
N LEU A 230 -4.85 -26.98 -13.14
CA LEU A 230 -5.55 -27.71 -12.09
C LEU A 230 -5.88 -29.15 -12.49
N ARG A 231 -6.19 -29.40 -13.77
CA ARG A 231 -6.44 -30.75 -14.31
C ARG A 231 -5.18 -31.62 -14.30
N GLU A 232 -4.04 -31.06 -14.68
CA GLU A 232 -2.74 -31.75 -14.62
C GLU A 232 -2.38 -32.19 -13.20
N LEU A 233 -2.85 -31.44 -12.20
CA LEU A 233 -2.66 -31.75 -10.77
C LEU A 233 -3.73 -32.65 -10.20
N ASP A 234 -4.69 -33.10 -10.97
CA ASP A 234 -5.87 -33.83 -10.52
C ASP A 234 -6.62 -33.10 -9.37
N ILE A 235 -6.74 -31.77 -9.53
CA ILE A 235 -7.49 -30.91 -8.59
C ILE A 235 -8.79 -30.46 -9.25
N GLN A 236 -9.90 -30.96 -8.72
CA GLN A 236 -11.22 -30.52 -9.19
C GLN A 236 -11.52 -29.12 -8.70
N PHE A 237 -11.75 -28.17 -9.60
CA PHE A 237 -12.13 -26.80 -9.28
C PHE A 237 -13.65 -26.60 -9.15
N ARG A 238 -14.45 -27.62 -9.51
CA ARG A 238 -15.91 -27.61 -9.45
C ARG A 238 -16.45 -28.95 -8.95
N THR A 239 -17.44 -28.88 -8.06
CA THR A 239 -18.21 -30.04 -7.55
C THR A 239 -19.68 -29.92 -7.97
N ALA A 240 -20.49 -30.90 -7.61
CA ALA A 240 -21.95 -30.84 -7.82
C ALA A 240 -22.61 -29.66 -7.07
N THR A 241 -22.02 -29.23 -5.96
CA THR A 241 -22.54 -28.15 -5.10
C THR A 241 -22.00 -26.76 -5.45
N GLY A 242 -21.02 -26.66 -6.35
CA GLY A 242 -20.46 -25.36 -6.77
C GLY A 242 -18.96 -25.37 -7.06
N TYR A 243 -18.38 -24.19 -7.06
CA TYR A 243 -16.94 -24.02 -7.26
C TYR A 243 -16.20 -24.20 -5.93
N ARG A 244 -15.06 -24.90 -5.99
CA ARG A 244 -14.13 -25.02 -4.85
C ARG A 244 -13.20 -23.82 -4.77
N THR A 245 -12.84 -23.46 -3.58
CA THR A 245 -11.87 -22.42 -3.24
C THR A 245 -10.56 -23.06 -2.73
N LEU A 246 -9.52 -22.28 -2.50
CA LEU A 246 -8.29 -22.79 -1.86
C LEU A 246 -8.54 -23.34 -0.45
N LEU A 247 -9.61 -22.88 0.21
CA LEU A 247 -9.96 -23.32 1.57
C LEU A 247 -10.58 -24.72 1.61
N ASP A 248 -11.06 -25.21 0.46
CA ASP A 248 -11.72 -26.50 0.31
C ASP A 248 -10.77 -27.62 -0.13
N LEU A 249 -9.48 -27.29 -0.35
CA LEU A 249 -8.48 -28.27 -0.72
C LEU A 249 -8.07 -29.14 0.47
N SER A 250 -7.85 -30.43 0.21
CA SER A 250 -7.21 -31.33 1.16
C SER A 250 -5.73 -30.95 1.35
N GLU A 251 -5.08 -31.50 2.37
CA GLU A 251 -3.65 -31.31 2.59
C GLU A 251 -2.81 -31.82 1.41
N ASP A 252 -3.19 -32.97 0.84
CA ASP A 252 -2.53 -33.55 -0.32
C ASP A 252 -2.70 -32.68 -1.59
N GLU A 253 -3.92 -32.23 -1.89
CA GLU A 253 -4.19 -31.31 -3.00
C GLU A 253 -3.44 -29.97 -2.83
N THR A 254 -3.39 -29.46 -1.59
CA THR A 254 -2.63 -28.25 -1.26
C THR A 254 -1.14 -28.46 -1.50
N SER A 255 -0.58 -29.60 -1.08
CA SER A 255 0.82 -29.95 -1.29
C SER A 255 1.17 -30.08 -2.77
N ARG A 256 0.33 -30.77 -3.56
CA ARG A 256 0.52 -30.88 -5.02
C ARG A 256 0.48 -29.50 -5.69
N LEU A 257 -0.46 -28.65 -5.33
CA LEU A 257 -0.58 -27.30 -5.86
C LEU A 257 0.65 -26.44 -5.53
N LEU A 258 1.09 -26.46 -4.27
CA LEU A 258 2.28 -25.72 -3.82
C LEU A 258 3.54 -26.17 -4.56
N THR A 259 3.73 -27.48 -4.69
CA THR A 259 4.88 -28.07 -5.42
C THR A 259 4.87 -27.65 -6.88
N ALA A 260 3.72 -27.75 -7.56
CA ALA A 260 3.61 -27.38 -8.97
C ALA A 260 3.83 -25.88 -9.21
N VAL A 261 3.32 -25.01 -8.34
CA VAL A 261 3.58 -23.57 -8.43
C VAL A 261 5.07 -23.28 -8.17
N ALA A 262 5.69 -23.95 -7.20
CA ALA A 262 7.11 -23.81 -6.95
C ALA A 262 7.94 -24.22 -8.18
N LEU A 263 7.64 -25.38 -8.77
CA LEU A 263 8.33 -25.90 -9.96
C LEU A 263 8.14 -24.98 -11.17
N ALA A 264 6.94 -24.49 -11.41
CA ALA A 264 6.66 -23.55 -12.51
C ALA A 264 7.45 -22.23 -12.40
N ARG A 265 8.01 -21.92 -11.22
CA ARG A 265 8.78 -20.70 -10.93
C ARG A 265 10.29 -20.96 -10.75
N MET A 266 10.75 -22.21 -10.82
CA MET A 266 12.13 -22.62 -10.44
C MET A 266 13.25 -21.88 -11.18
N GLU A 267 12.99 -21.22 -12.29
CA GLU A 267 14.04 -20.44 -12.98
C GLU A 267 14.43 -19.13 -12.26
N ASN A 268 13.58 -18.57 -11.35
CA ASN A 268 13.81 -17.22 -10.83
C ASN A 268 13.30 -16.90 -9.40
N ALA A 269 12.90 -17.84 -8.53
CA ALA A 269 12.35 -17.48 -7.23
C ALA A 269 12.63 -18.48 -6.10
N LYS A 270 12.94 -17.96 -4.90
CA LYS A 270 12.97 -18.74 -3.66
C LYS A 270 11.55 -19.28 -3.37
N SER A 271 11.43 -20.60 -3.20
CA SER A 271 10.15 -21.29 -2.95
C SER A 271 9.41 -20.81 -1.66
N GLN A 272 10.13 -20.17 -0.75
CA GLN A 272 9.58 -19.65 0.51
C GLN A 272 8.58 -18.50 0.35
N ASP A 273 8.61 -17.77 -0.78
CA ASP A 273 7.75 -16.60 -0.99
C ASP A 273 6.31 -16.92 -1.43
N ILE A 274 6.04 -18.18 -1.74
CA ILE A 274 4.70 -18.60 -2.22
C ILE A 274 3.81 -19.16 -1.10
N ILE A 275 4.41 -19.53 0.03
CA ILE A 275 3.71 -20.11 1.18
C ILE A 275 3.68 -19.10 2.32
N GLY A 276 2.52 -18.86 2.89
CA GLY A 276 2.39 -17.96 4.03
C GLY A 276 1.03 -18.01 4.69
N ASN A 277 0.77 -17.03 5.54
CA ASN A 277 -0.49 -16.93 6.23
C ASN A 277 -1.57 -16.33 5.32
N ILE A 278 -2.70 -16.98 5.26
CA ILE A 278 -3.95 -16.50 4.66
C ILE A 278 -4.79 -15.96 5.81
N TYR A 279 -5.05 -14.66 5.79
CA TYR A 279 -5.84 -13.98 6.82
C TYR A 279 -7.27 -13.83 6.33
N LEU A 280 -8.20 -14.53 7.00
CA LEU A 280 -9.61 -14.51 6.69
C LEU A 280 -10.31 -13.64 7.73
N ILE A 281 -10.68 -12.43 7.35
CA ILE A 281 -11.37 -11.49 8.22
C ILE A 281 -12.89 -11.62 8.11
N LYS A 282 -13.57 -11.49 9.24
CA LYS A 282 -15.03 -11.46 9.29
C LYS A 282 -15.51 -10.02 9.08
N PHE A 283 -15.95 -9.73 7.87
CA PHE A 283 -16.33 -8.37 7.48
C PHE A 283 -17.76 -8.32 6.94
N ASN A 284 -18.60 -7.44 7.52
CA ASN A 284 -20.01 -7.30 7.16
C ASN A 284 -20.81 -8.63 7.14
N GLY A 285 -20.47 -9.57 8.02
CA GLY A 285 -21.10 -10.89 8.09
C GLY A 285 -20.54 -11.94 7.12
N TYR A 286 -19.55 -11.58 6.30
CA TYR A 286 -18.87 -12.49 5.38
C TYR A 286 -17.43 -12.75 5.82
N LEU A 287 -16.96 -13.96 5.57
CA LEU A 287 -15.55 -14.30 5.69
C LEU A 287 -14.86 -13.93 4.37
N MET A 288 -13.89 -13.03 4.42
CA MET A 288 -13.20 -12.50 3.25
C MET A 288 -11.69 -12.62 3.42
N ASP A 289 -10.99 -12.92 2.33
CA ASP A 289 -9.54 -12.86 2.30
C ASP A 289 -9.07 -11.41 2.38
N ALA A 290 -8.23 -11.10 3.35
CA ALA A 290 -7.77 -9.75 3.60
C ALA A 290 -6.88 -9.19 2.46
N ARG A 291 -6.16 -10.05 1.70
CA ARG A 291 -5.40 -9.63 0.51
C ARG A 291 -6.31 -9.20 -0.63
N GLU A 292 -7.37 -9.96 -0.88
CA GLU A 292 -8.38 -9.56 -1.86
C GLU A 292 -8.98 -8.21 -1.48
N LEU A 293 -9.41 -8.09 -0.22
CA LEU A 293 -10.02 -6.86 0.29
C LEU A 293 -9.07 -5.66 0.19
N SER A 294 -7.80 -5.84 0.56
CA SER A 294 -6.77 -4.81 0.41
C SER A 294 -6.65 -4.37 -1.06
N THR A 295 -6.63 -5.32 -1.99
CA THR A 295 -6.55 -4.99 -3.42
C THR A 295 -7.78 -4.21 -3.91
N MET A 296 -8.98 -4.54 -3.40
CA MET A 296 -10.22 -3.82 -3.73
C MET A 296 -10.20 -2.36 -3.19
N ILE A 297 -9.72 -2.16 -1.96
CA ILE A 297 -9.57 -0.82 -1.37
C ILE A 297 -8.54 0.00 -2.14
N ASN A 298 -7.38 -0.57 -2.45
CA ASN A 298 -6.34 0.08 -3.26
C ASN A 298 -6.85 0.45 -4.65
N ALA A 299 -7.69 -0.39 -5.28
CA ALA A 299 -8.33 -0.08 -6.56
C ALA A 299 -9.24 1.16 -6.46
N CYS A 300 -10.03 1.26 -5.39
CA CYS A 300 -10.84 2.43 -5.13
C CYS A 300 -9.99 3.69 -4.94
N GLY A 301 -8.93 3.62 -4.16
CA GLY A 301 -7.98 4.72 -3.96
C GLY A 301 -7.39 5.20 -5.28
N ARG A 302 -6.88 4.29 -6.11
CA ARG A 302 -6.25 4.60 -7.41
C ARG A 302 -7.22 5.17 -8.44
N LEU A 303 -8.50 4.78 -8.38
CA LEU A 303 -9.55 5.29 -9.29
C LEU A 303 -10.32 6.49 -8.73
N GLY A 304 -10.01 6.97 -7.51
CA GLY A 304 -10.62 8.15 -6.90
C GLY A 304 -11.98 7.88 -6.23
N TYR A 305 -12.33 6.63 -5.96
CA TYR A 305 -13.58 6.24 -5.27
C TYR A 305 -13.41 6.17 -3.74
N PHE A 306 -12.78 7.17 -3.14
CA PHE A 306 -12.41 7.21 -1.72
C PHE A 306 -13.61 7.03 -0.78
N SER A 307 -14.70 7.77 -1.04
CA SER A 307 -15.92 7.69 -0.22
C SER A 307 -16.54 6.29 -0.25
N LEU A 308 -16.43 5.58 -1.38
CA LEU A 308 -16.94 4.23 -1.52
C LEU A 308 -16.09 3.25 -0.68
N ALA A 309 -14.76 3.34 -0.77
CA ALA A 309 -13.84 2.52 0.03
C ALA A 309 -14.10 2.72 1.53
N LEU A 310 -14.16 3.98 1.97
CA LEU A 310 -14.40 4.30 3.37
C LEU A 310 -15.80 3.85 3.84
N SER A 311 -16.85 4.07 3.03
CA SER A 311 -18.19 3.58 3.34
C SER A 311 -18.24 2.07 3.48
N PHE A 312 -17.50 1.34 2.65
CA PHE A 312 -17.40 -0.12 2.74
C PHE A 312 -16.71 -0.54 4.03
N LEU A 313 -15.55 0.06 4.38
CA LEU A 313 -14.82 -0.22 5.62
C LEU A 313 -15.61 0.16 6.88
N LEU A 314 -16.48 1.12 6.79
CA LEU A 314 -17.41 1.50 7.86
C LEU A 314 -18.64 0.59 7.98
N GLY A 315 -18.78 -0.42 7.13
CA GLY A 315 -19.81 -1.45 7.24
C GLY A 315 -21.03 -1.27 6.34
N SER A 316 -20.99 -0.40 5.35
CA SER A 316 -22.10 -0.23 4.41
C SER A 316 -22.29 -1.43 3.51
N LYS A 317 -23.39 -2.16 3.67
CA LYS A 317 -23.76 -3.29 2.80
C LYS A 317 -23.93 -2.88 1.34
N LYS A 318 -24.50 -1.69 1.07
CA LYS A 318 -24.70 -1.15 -0.28
C LYS A 318 -23.37 -0.83 -1.01
N ALA A 319 -22.29 -0.65 -0.28
CA ALA A 319 -20.98 -0.38 -0.86
C ALA A 319 -20.34 -1.66 -1.45
N LYS A 320 -20.72 -2.86 -1.02
CA LYS A 320 -20.09 -4.13 -1.43
C LYS A 320 -20.17 -4.35 -2.93
N GLU A 321 -21.35 -4.33 -3.51
CA GLU A 321 -21.53 -4.53 -4.97
C GLU A 321 -20.80 -3.46 -5.78
N LYS A 322 -20.85 -2.21 -5.32
CA LYS A 322 -20.19 -1.10 -6.00
C LYS A 322 -18.65 -1.21 -5.96
N ILE A 323 -18.08 -1.67 -4.85
CA ILE A 323 -16.63 -1.83 -4.74
C ILE A 323 -16.14 -2.99 -5.62
N GLU A 324 -16.90 -4.08 -5.75
CA GLU A 324 -16.60 -5.18 -6.67
C GLU A 324 -16.61 -4.71 -8.13
N HIS A 325 -17.55 -3.84 -8.50
CA HIS A 325 -17.61 -3.25 -9.85
C HIS A 325 -16.38 -2.34 -10.11
N VAL A 326 -16.02 -1.47 -9.15
CA VAL A 326 -14.82 -0.62 -9.26
C VAL A 326 -13.57 -1.47 -9.37
N TYR A 327 -13.49 -2.54 -8.61
CA TYR A 327 -12.37 -3.48 -8.66
C TYR A 327 -12.27 -4.19 -10.01
N SER A 328 -13.40 -4.65 -10.57
CA SER A 328 -13.44 -5.24 -11.91
C SER A 328 -12.94 -4.25 -12.98
N LYS A 329 -13.38 -2.99 -12.91
CA LYS A 329 -12.90 -1.92 -13.79
C LYS A 329 -11.39 -1.67 -13.64
N TYR A 330 -10.89 -1.64 -12.41
CA TYR A 330 -9.46 -1.48 -12.15
C TYR A 330 -8.62 -2.60 -12.77
N ARG A 331 -9.08 -3.85 -12.63
CA ARG A 331 -8.42 -5.00 -13.22
C ARG A 331 -8.38 -4.95 -14.74
N HIS A 332 -9.48 -4.54 -15.37
CA HIS A 332 -9.53 -4.35 -16.81
C HIS A 332 -8.48 -3.32 -17.28
N LEU A 333 -8.42 -2.17 -16.60
CA LEU A 333 -7.40 -1.15 -16.89
C LEU A 333 -5.97 -1.65 -16.68
N LEU A 334 -5.72 -2.49 -15.66
CA LEU A 334 -4.39 -3.10 -15.46
C LEU A 334 -4.04 -4.06 -16.60
N PHE A 335 -5.01 -4.87 -17.01
CA PHE A 335 -4.81 -5.84 -18.10
C PHE A 335 -4.53 -5.15 -19.43
N GLU A 336 -5.30 -4.11 -19.76
CA GLU A 336 -5.05 -3.27 -20.94
C GLU A 336 -3.66 -2.62 -20.89
N ALA A 337 -3.26 -2.12 -19.71
CA ALA A 337 -1.95 -1.49 -19.52
C ALA A 337 -0.80 -2.50 -19.70
N LEU A 338 -0.91 -3.70 -19.14
CA LEU A 338 0.09 -4.76 -19.31
C LEU A 338 0.19 -5.21 -20.75
N ASN A 339 -0.94 -5.38 -21.45
CA ASN A 339 -0.95 -5.71 -22.86
C ASN A 339 -0.31 -4.60 -23.70
N TYR A 340 -0.62 -3.32 -23.41
CA TYR A 340 0.01 -2.19 -24.08
C TYR A 340 1.55 -2.24 -23.92
N VAL A 341 2.05 -2.46 -22.71
CA VAL A 341 3.50 -2.54 -22.47
C VAL A 341 4.12 -3.75 -23.18
N ASN A 342 3.40 -4.87 -23.28
CA ASN A 342 3.93 -6.07 -23.94
C ASN A 342 4.12 -5.87 -25.46
N ILE A 343 3.20 -5.17 -26.12
CA ILE A 343 3.18 -4.99 -27.57
C ILE A 343 4.07 -3.83 -28.04
N ASN A 344 4.21 -2.78 -27.22
CA ASN A 344 4.90 -1.55 -27.63
C ASN A 344 6.39 -1.57 -27.28
N GLU A 345 7.16 -0.81 -28.06
CA GLU A 345 8.60 -0.63 -27.86
C GLU A 345 8.91 0.03 -26.52
N LYS A 346 10.00 -0.42 -25.91
CA LYS A 346 10.56 0.10 -24.68
C LYS A 346 11.99 0.52 -24.92
N ILE A 347 12.43 1.57 -24.23
CA ILE A 347 13.84 1.93 -24.23
C ILE A 347 14.56 0.96 -23.30
N GLN A 348 15.48 0.16 -23.84
CA GLN A 348 16.16 -0.89 -23.06
C GLN A 348 17.67 -0.69 -23.12
N GLY A 349 18.31 -0.75 -21.94
CA GLY A 349 19.74 -0.96 -21.78
C GLY A 349 20.02 -2.30 -21.10
N ARG A 350 21.28 -2.55 -20.80
CA ARG A 350 21.71 -3.77 -20.12
C ARG A 350 21.01 -3.92 -18.77
N ASN A 351 21.03 -2.87 -17.93
CA ASN A 351 20.55 -2.89 -16.54
C ASN A 351 19.26 -2.08 -16.31
N TYR A 352 18.57 -1.63 -17.37
CA TYR A 352 17.34 -0.84 -17.22
C TYR A 352 16.33 -1.04 -18.35
N VAL A 353 15.08 -0.68 -18.06
CA VAL A 353 13.98 -0.58 -19.02
C VAL A 353 13.18 0.69 -18.72
N VAL A 354 12.92 1.52 -19.74
CA VAL A 354 12.01 2.68 -19.61
C VAL A 354 10.75 2.41 -20.42
N ILE A 355 9.62 2.44 -19.74
CA ILE A 355 8.27 2.30 -20.26
C ILE A 355 7.64 3.68 -20.29
N ASN A 356 7.72 4.35 -21.44
CA ASN A 356 7.08 5.64 -21.62
C ASN A 356 5.65 5.47 -22.15
N ALA A 357 4.70 5.37 -21.23
CA ALA A 357 3.30 5.13 -21.57
C ALA A 357 2.52 6.40 -21.94
N LYS A 358 3.10 7.59 -21.77
CA LYS A 358 2.45 8.87 -22.09
C LYS A 358 1.05 8.95 -21.46
N ASP A 359 0.01 9.14 -22.28
CA ASP A 359 -1.41 9.20 -21.92
C ASP A 359 -2.14 7.85 -22.00
N ARG A 360 -1.47 6.80 -22.49
CA ARG A 360 -2.06 5.47 -22.70
C ARG A 360 -2.31 4.73 -21.41
N ILE A 361 -1.47 4.94 -20.40
CA ILE A 361 -1.64 4.37 -19.06
C ILE A 361 -1.84 5.51 -18.07
N LYS A 362 -2.85 5.40 -17.20
CA LYS A 362 -3.10 6.41 -16.19
C LYS A 362 -1.94 6.51 -15.19
N ASP A 363 -1.63 7.74 -14.75
CA ASP A 363 -0.61 8.03 -13.74
C ASP A 363 -0.83 7.28 -12.42
N THR A 364 -2.08 7.01 -12.05
CA THR A 364 -2.44 6.24 -10.85
C THR A 364 -2.22 4.73 -10.99
N ILE A 365 -2.00 4.22 -12.20
CA ILE A 365 -1.87 2.79 -12.50
C ILE A 365 -0.43 2.43 -12.87
N ILE A 366 0.33 3.36 -13.49
CA ILE A 366 1.68 3.09 -14.00
C ILE A 366 2.61 2.46 -12.94
N GLY A 367 2.55 2.94 -11.69
CA GLY A 367 3.37 2.39 -10.61
C GLY A 367 3.04 0.92 -10.31
N THR A 368 1.77 0.52 -10.41
CA THR A 368 1.37 -0.89 -10.24
C THR A 368 1.84 -1.75 -11.41
N VAL A 369 1.68 -1.25 -12.64
CA VAL A 369 2.17 -1.92 -13.85
C VAL A 369 3.68 -2.15 -13.75
N THR A 370 4.45 -1.12 -13.38
CA THR A 370 5.90 -1.22 -13.19
C THR A 370 6.26 -2.23 -12.10
N SER A 371 5.49 -2.26 -10.99
CA SER A 371 5.71 -3.24 -9.90
C SER A 371 5.43 -4.68 -10.34
N ILE A 372 4.34 -4.91 -11.09
CA ILE A 372 4.00 -6.24 -11.62
C ILE A 372 5.10 -6.74 -12.57
N LEU A 373 5.57 -5.88 -13.46
CA LEU A 373 6.65 -6.21 -14.40
C LEU A 373 7.97 -6.49 -13.67
N ALA A 374 8.32 -5.69 -12.66
CA ALA A 374 9.53 -5.88 -11.87
C ALA A 374 9.50 -7.17 -11.04
N SER A 375 8.31 -7.61 -10.61
CA SER A 375 8.13 -8.87 -9.88
C SER A 375 7.99 -10.09 -10.80
N SER A 376 7.88 -9.88 -12.10
CA SER A 376 7.75 -10.96 -13.08
C SER A 376 9.10 -11.53 -13.47
N SER A 377 9.11 -12.75 -14.01
CA SER A 377 10.31 -13.39 -14.59
C SER A 377 10.73 -12.82 -15.95
N LEU A 378 10.03 -11.79 -16.46
CA LEU A 378 10.34 -11.15 -17.75
C LEU A 378 11.67 -10.41 -17.75
N TYR A 379 12.13 -9.96 -16.60
CA TYR A 379 13.36 -9.21 -16.45
C TYR A 379 14.26 -9.87 -15.40
N PRO A 380 15.58 -9.99 -15.69
CA PRO A 380 16.52 -10.56 -14.73
C PRO A 380 16.57 -9.70 -13.44
N PRO A 381 16.89 -10.31 -12.28
CA PRO A 381 17.07 -9.59 -11.02
C PRO A 381 18.08 -8.45 -11.14
N GLY A 382 17.83 -7.35 -10.43
CA GLY A 382 18.71 -6.19 -10.42
C GLY A 382 18.49 -5.18 -11.57
N LYS A 383 17.58 -5.45 -12.50
CA LYS A 383 17.25 -4.51 -13.59
C LYS A 383 16.33 -3.40 -13.09
N ILE A 384 16.62 -2.14 -13.44
CA ILE A 384 15.79 -1.00 -13.06
C ILE A 384 14.68 -0.77 -14.09
N LEU A 385 13.42 -0.82 -13.65
CA LEU A 385 12.26 -0.51 -14.47
C LEU A 385 11.74 0.89 -14.14
N ILE A 386 11.63 1.74 -15.15
CA ILE A 386 11.04 3.08 -15.07
C ILE A 386 9.72 3.09 -15.82
N GLY A 387 8.63 3.32 -15.12
CA GLY A 387 7.32 3.58 -15.72
C GLY A 387 7.02 5.08 -15.72
N MET A 388 6.64 5.62 -16.87
CA MET A 388 6.31 7.04 -17.06
C MET A 388 4.88 7.17 -17.58
N ALA A 389 4.08 8.08 -17.00
CA ALA A 389 2.73 8.37 -17.47
C ALA A 389 2.37 9.84 -17.26
N TYR A 390 1.66 10.42 -18.23
CA TYR A 390 1.23 11.81 -18.21
C TYR A 390 0.09 12.03 -17.21
N ARG A 391 0.15 13.17 -16.53
CA ARG A 391 -0.90 13.69 -15.67
C ARG A 391 -1.63 14.85 -16.34
N LYS A 392 -2.86 15.11 -15.89
CA LYS A 392 -3.69 16.22 -16.39
C LYS A 392 -3.11 17.61 -16.12
N ASP A 393 -2.28 17.76 -15.09
CA ASP A 393 -1.63 19.00 -14.67
C ASP A 393 -0.30 19.29 -15.41
N LYS A 394 -0.10 18.74 -16.60
CA LYS A 394 1.11 18.87 -17.42
C LYS A 394 2.39 18.37 -16.72
N LYS A 395 2.26 17.38 -15.85
CA LYS A 395 3.36 16.67 -15.21
C LYS A 395 3.44 15.23 -15.70
N ILE A 396 4.57 14.59 -15.46
CA ILE A 396 4.80 13.18 -15.73
C ILE A 396 5.00 12.47 -14.39
N LYS A 397 4.22 11.43 -14.11
CA LYS A 397 4.48 10.51 -13.01
C LYS A 397 5.56 9.54 -13.42
N ILE A 398 6.62 9.47 -12.64
CA ILE A 398 7.70 8.51 -12.76
C ILE A 398 7.58 7.50 -11.62
N SER A 399 7.75 6.22 -11.94
CA SER A 399 7.77 5.12 -10.98
C SER A 399 8.95 4.22 -11.29
N ALA A 400 9.90 4.14 -10.38
CA ALA A 400 11.09 3.30 -10.49
C ALA A 400 10.92 2.04 -9.63
N ARG A 401 11.30 0.89 -10.16
CA ARG A 401 11.28 -0.41 -9.46
C ARG A 401 12.53 -1.20 -9.81
N LEU A 402 13.05 -1.93 -8.82
CA LEU A 402 14.11 -2.91 -9.04
C LEU A 402 13.48 -4.28 -9.29
N SER A 403 13.93 -4.99 -10.33
CA SER A 403 13.46 -6.34 -10.63
C SER A 403 14.11 -7.36 -9.69
N GLY A 404 13.37 -8.45 -9.41
CA GLY A 404 13.81 -9.51 -8.49
C GLY A 404 13.45 -9.25 -7.03
N ASN A 405 13.89 -10.11 -6.12
CA ASN A 405 13.62 -10.00 -4.69
C ASN A 405 14.50 -8.93 -4.04
N ARG A 406 13.91 -8.15 -3.13
CA ARG A 406 14.52 -7.02 -2.41
C ARG A 406 15.70 -7.38 -1.49
N GLU A 407 15.98 -8.66 -1.28
CA GLU A 407 17.00 -9.13 -0.33
C GLU A 407 18.34 -9.51 -1.00
N ASP A 408 18.41 -9.50 -2.32
CA ASP A 408 19.65 -9.75 -3.03
C ASP A 408 20.43 -8.43 -3.15
N GLU A 409 21.53 -8.34 -2.47
CA GLU A 409 22.74 -7.49 -2.42
C GLU A 409 22.99 -6.49 -3.59
N ASN A 410 21.97 -5.76 -4.04
CA ASN A 410 22.23 -4.65 -4.94
C ASN A 410 22.29 -3.36 -4.13
N ASP A 411 23.46 -2.74 -4.07
CA ASP A 411 23.75 -1.43 -3.47
C ASP A 411 22.96 -0.25 -4.08
N ILE A 412 22.03 -0.52 -4.99
CA ILE A 412 21.27 0.51 -5.70
C ILE A 412 20.07 0.96 -4.87
N ASN A 413 20.17 2.14 -4.31
CA ASN A 413 19.05 2.85 -3.70
C ASN A 413 18.33 3.71 -4.74
N LEU A 414 17.15 3.27 -5.21
CA LEU A 414 16.38 3.99 -6.22
C LEU A 414 15.92 5.38 -5.79
N SER A 415 15.64 5.58 -4.51
CA SER A 415 15.27 6.90 -3.98
C SER A 415 16.44 7.87 -4.11
N GLN A 416 17.64 7.47 -3.65
CA GLN A 416 18.85 8.28 -3.77
C GLN A 416 19.26 8.52 -5.23
N LEU A 417 19.11 7.49 -6.07
CA LEU A 417 19.37 7.62 -7.51
C LEU A 417 18.49 8.69 -8.15
N LEU A 418 17.18 8.67 -7.89
CA LEU A 418 16.26 9.68 -8.41
C LEU A 418 16.57 11.07 -7.87
N VAL A 419 16.85 11.23 -6.58
CA VAL A 419 17.24 12.52 -5.99
C VAL A 419 18.48 13.08 -6.67
N LYS A 420 19.53 12.27 -6.85
CA LYS A 420 20.77 12.68 -7.54
C LYS A 420 20.52 13.07 -9.00
N MET A 421 19.71 12.31 -9.71
CA MET A 421 19.38 12.59 -11.09
C MET A 421 18.58 13.87 -11.27
N LEU A 422 17.71 14.18 -10.32
CA LEU A 422 16.75 15.28 -10.44
C LEU A 422 17.28 16.64 -9.91
N GLN A 423 18.53 16.72 -9.47
CA GLN A 423 19.13 17.95 -8.92
C GLN A 423 18.98 19.20 -9.81
N ASN A 424 18.91 19.03 -11.14
CA ASN A 424 18.78 20.12 -12.11
C ASN A 424 17.40 20.17 -12.78
N PHE A 425 16.42 19.46 -12.26
CA PHE A 425 15.05 19.48 -12.75
C PHE A 425 14.14 20.16 -11.72
N GLU A 426 13.15 20.88 -12.22
CA GLU A 426 12.01 21.23 -11.39
C GLU A 426 11.19 19.96 -11.15
N CYS A 427 11.40 19.33 -10.00
CA CYS A 427 10.76 18.08 -9.63
C CYS A 427 9.91 18.23 -8.37
N TYR A 428 8.93 17.36 -8.25
CA TYR A 428 7.95 17.36 -7.17
C TYR A 428 7.83 15.95 -6.60
N ASP A 429 7.60 15.85 -5.30
CA ASP A 429 7.28 14.61 -4.61
C ASP A 429 8.26 13.45 -4.89
N VAL A 430 9.55 13.76 -4.83
CA VAL A 430 10.59 12.71 -4.91
C VAL A 430 10.58 11.94 -3.59
N GLY A 431 10.47 10.62 -3.67
CA GLY A 431 10.49 9.78 -2.48
C GLY A 431 10.34 8.30 -2.79
N GLY A 432 10.47 7.49 -1.75
CA GLY A 432 10.34 6.03 -1.83
C GLY A 432 11.38 5.31 -0.99
N HIS A 433 11.48 4.01 -1.22
CA HIS A 433 12.42 3.10 -0.55
C HIS A 433 13.53 2.64 -1.51
N PRO A 434 14.59 1.98 -1.03
CA PRO A 434 15.67 1.51 -1.88
C PRO A 434 15.22 0.73 -3.12
N GLY A 435 14.23 -0.16 -3.00
CA GLY A 435 13.73 -0.99 -4.12
C GLY A 435 12.57 -0.39 -4.92
N ALA A 436 12.00 0.74 -4.49
CA ALA A 436 10.80 1.33 -5.12
C ALA A 436 10.72 2.83 -4.85
N ALA A 437 10.88 3.65 -5.86
CA ALA A 437 10.85 5.11 -5.74
C ALA A 437 9.97 5.75 -6.81
N GLY A 438 9.66 7.02 -6.66
CA GLY A 438 8.91 7.79 -7.64
C GLY A 438 9.05 9.28 -7.48
N CYS A 439 8.66 10.00 -8.53
CA CYS A 439 8.65 11.46 -8.54
C CYS A 439 7.66 12.00 -9.56
N LEU A 440 7.52 13.32 -9.59
CA LEU A 440 6.84 14.06 -10.63
C LEU A 440 7.84 15.03 -11.29
N ILE A 441 7.84 15.10 -12.61
CA ILE A 441 8.58 16.10 -13.38
C ILE A 441 7.62 16.87 -14.30
N ASN A 442 8.03 18.01 -14.84
CA ASN A 442 7.23 18.72 -15.83
C ASN A 442 7.23 17.97 -17.17
N LEU A 443 6.15 18.11 -17.93
CA LEU A 443 6.01 17.49 -19.24
C LEU A 443 7.12 17.91 -20.22
N LYS A 444 7.59 19.15 -20.15
CA LYS A 444 8.68 19.68 -20.98
C LYS A 444 10.02 18.98 -20.78
N ASP A 445 10.21 18.35 -19.62
CA ASP A 445 11.47 17.74 -19.20
C ASP A 445 11.57 16.24 -19.57
N GLU A 446 10.59 15.70 -20.30
CA GLU A 446 10.50 14.28 -20.65
C GLU A 446 11.78 13.72 -21.28
N ASN A 447 12.19 14.31 -22.41
CA ASN A 447 13.35 13.83 -23.16
C ASN A 447 14.65 14.03 -22.36
N ALA A 448 14.81 15.17 -21.71
CA ALA A 448 15.98 15.46 -20.88
C ALA A 448 16.10 14.46 -19.70
N PHE A 449 14.99 14.05 -19.11
CA PHE A 449 14.98 13.02 -18.06
C PHE A 449 15.42 11.66 -18.61
N ILE A 450 14.87 11.23 -19.75
CA ILE A 450 15.21 9.94 -20.36
C ILE A 450 16.71 9.89 -20.72
N GLU A 451 17.21 10.92 -21.39
CA GLU A 451 18.63 11.01 -21.75
C GLU A 451 19.56 11.01 -20.53
N LYS A 452 19.21 11.78 -19.50
CA LYS A 452 20.00 11.81 -18.27
C LYS A 452 19.98 10.47 -17.54
N PHE A 453 18.81 9.79 -17.53
CA PHE A 453 18.69 8.47 -16.95
C PHE A 453 19.60 7.46 -17.68
N GLN A 454 19.54 7.43 -19.01
CA GLN A 454 20.39 6.56 -19.82
C GLN A 454 21.88 6.78 -19.54
N LYS A 455 22.35 8.04 -19.59
CA LYS A 455 23.74 8.40 -19.28
C LYS A 455 24.16 8.01 -17.86
N THR A 456 23.27 8.19 -16.88
CA THR A 456 23.56 7.81 -15.49
C THR A 456 23.74 6.30 -15.37
N MET A 457 22.90 5.53 -16.04
CA MET A 457 22.98 4.07 -16.02
C MET A 457 24.25 3.53 -16.72
N GLU A 458 24.67 4.14 -17.82
CA GLU A 458 25.91 3.83 -18.50
C GLU A 458 27.15 4.07 -17.60
N ILE A 459 27.16 5.15 -16.82
CA ILE A 459 28.24 5.48 -15.88
C ILE A 459 28.29 4.47 -14.71
N GLU A 460 27.16 4.07 -14.17
CA GLU A 460 27.08 3.07 -13.09
C GLU A 460 27.54 1.69 -13.61
N GLU A 461 27.26 1.33 -14.87
CA GLU A 461 27.79 0.10 -15.48
C GLU A 461 29.33 0.07 -15.51
N ILE A 462 29.97 1.18 -15.85
CA ILE A 462 31.43 1.27 -15.90
C ILE A 462 32.04 1.07 -14.51
N LYS A 463 31.40 1.56 -13.45
CA LYS A 463 31.89 1.39 -12.06
C LYS A 463 31.82 -0.05 -11.56
N ILE A 464 30.85 -0.84 -12.02
CA ILE A 464 30.69 -2.24 -11.63
C ILE A 464 31.67 -3.14 -12.40
N THR A 465 32.16 -2.70 -13.56
CA THR A 465 33.04 -3.48 -14.44
C THR A 465 34.54 -3.22 -14.18
N VAL A 466 34.89 -2.21 -13.38
CA VAL A 466 36.25 -1.89 -12.93
C VAL A 466 36.48 -2.35 -11.51
#